data_35b3c617f20553aabc497e9a5d52b12d
#
_entry.id   35b3c617f20553aabc497e9a5d52b12d
#
_cell.length_a   1.000
_cell.length_b   1.000
_cell.length_c   1.000
_cell.angle_alpha   90.00
_cell.angle_beta   90.00
_cell.angle_gamma   90.00
#
_symmetry.space_group_name_H-M   'P 1'
#
loop_
_entity.id
_entity.type
_entity.pdbx_description
1 polymer ?
#
loop_
_entity_poly.entity_id
_entity_poly.type
_entity_poly.pdbx_seq_one_letter_code
_entity_poly.pdbx_strand_id
1 'polypeptide(L)'
;MIDFDAINLGFSRESQSYDVDDANNIVTLRLRATIRKTVTRYIPPGGSILEINAGTGADALWLVKQGFRVHATDIADGMMTAIHSKIQASEMGDRFTAQQLSFTELEQTKYAPFDGVFSNFGGLNCISDLSIVARGVRYVLKPGGRVIWVIMPPICPWELAQVFRGHWRTATRRLRRGGVMANVRGAQVMTYYFTPRQIRQALSPDFRVESLRSFSLFCPPMYMQGFSKRFPRLTENLMRLDEHLGCLPLLNTWGDFFILTARYMKHQH
;
A
#
# COMPACT_ATOMS: atom_id res chain seq x y z
N MET A 1 -17.57 11.97 1.46
CA MET A 1 -17.89 10.80 2.33
C MET A 1 -17.27 9.57 1.69
N ILE A 2 -16.70 8.66 2.47
CA ILE A 2 -16.17 7.38 1.98
C ILE A 2 -17.36 6.46 1.74
N ASP A 3 -17.41 5.84 0.55
CA ASP A 3 -18.42 4.83 0.22
C ASP A 3 -17.86 3.44 0.59
N PHE A 4 -18.09 3.04 1.84
CA PHE A 4 -17.62 1.77 2.36
C PHE A 4 -18.32 0.56 1.70
N ASP A 5 -19.56 0.70 1.25
CA ASP A 5 -20.29 -0.39 0.58
C ASP A 5 -19.69 -0.68 -0.79
N ALA A 6 -19.38 0.37 -1.57
CA ALA A 6 -18.70 0.21 -2.85
C ALA A 6 -17.29 -0.38 -2.70
N ILE A 7 -16.55 0.04 -1.66
CA ILE A 7 -15.23 -0.51 -1.32
C ILE A 7 -15.36 -1.99 -0.96
N ASN A 8 -16.24 -2.34 -0.04
CA ASN A 8 -16.49 -3.73 0.36
C ASN A 8 -16.84 -4.59 -0.86
N LEU A 9 -17.83 -4.16 -1.66
CA LEU A 9 -18.28 -4.91 -2.84
C LEU A 9 -17.15 -5.14 -3.85
N GLY A 10 -16.40 -4.08 -4.19
CA GLY A 10 -15.33 -4.14 -5.19
C GLY A 10 -14.18 -5.06 -4.75
N PHE A 11 -13.66 -4.84 -3.56
CA PHE A 11 -12.52 -5.61 -3.06
C PHE A 11 -12.91 -7.04 -2.65
N SER A 12 -14.14 -7.30 -2.20
CA SER A 12 -14.61 -8.67 -1.99
C SER A 12 -14.66 -9.48 -3.29
N ARG A 13 -15.03 -8.86 -4.41
CA ARG A 13 -14.96 -9.51 -5.73
C ARG A 13 -13.51 -9.69 -6.19
N GLU A 14 -12.66 -8.71 -5.95
CA GLU A 14 -11.23 -8.75 -6.29
C GLU A 14 -10.52 -9.90 -5.58
N SER A 15 -10.87 -10.21 -4.32
CA SER A 15 -10.23 -11.26 -3.53
C SER A 15 -10.22 -12.64 -4.18
N GLN A 16 -11.18 -12.92 -5.07
CA GLN A 16 -11.34 -14.23 -5.72
C GLN A 16 -10.18 -14.59 -6.67
N SER A 17 -9.56 -13.61 -7.31
CA SER A 17 -8.45 -13.83 -8.24
C SER A 17 -7.14 -13.16 -7.82
N TYR A 18 -7.18 -12.33 -6.76
CA TYR A 18 -6.08 -11.44 -6.36
C TYR A 18 -4.73 -12.16 -6.24
N ASP A 19 -4.66 -13.24 -5.46
CA ASP A 19 -3.40 -13.95 -5.23
C ASP A 19 -2.87 -14.63 -6.51
N VAL A 20 -3.76 -15.12 -7.37
CA VAL A 20 -3.39 -15.74 -8.66
C VAL A 20 -2.91 -14.69 -9.66
N ASP A 21 -3.60 -13.54 -9.74
CA ASP A 21 -3.22 -12.43 -10.60
C ASP A 21 -1.86 -11.86 -10.20
N ASP A 22 -1.61 -11.71 -8.89
CA ASP A 22 -0.34 -11.26 -8.34
C ASP A 22 0.81 -12.24 -8.61
N ALA A 23 0.58 -13.53 -8.41
CA ALA A 23 1.59 -14.57 -8.64
C ALA A 23 2.03 -14.66 -10.11
N ASN A 24 1.17 -14.29 -11.03
CA ASN A 24 1.43 -14.31 -12.48
C ASN A 24 1.99 -12.98 -13.03
N ASN A 25 2.29 -12.01 -12.17
CA ASN A 25 2.76 -10.68 -12.58
C ASN A 25 4.15 -10.37 -12.03
N ILE A 26 5.16 -10.44 -12.90
CA ILE A 26 6.56 -10.22 -12.51
C ILE A 26 6.81 -8.82 -11.90
N VAL A 27 6.08 -7.79 -12.37
CA VAL A 27 6.19 -6.43 -11.82
C VAL A 27 5.64 -6.38 -10.40
N THR A 28 4.47 -6.99 -10.16
CA THR A 28 3.87 -7.09 -8.83
C THR A 28 4.76 -7.87 -7.87
N LEU A 29 5.29 -9.02 -8.30
CA LEU A 29 6.20 -9.84 -7.48
C LEU A 29 7.45 -9.06 -7.07
N ARG A 30 8.08 -8.32 -7.98
CA ARG A 30 9.27 -7.53 -7.70
C ARG A 30 8.98 -6.36 -6.78
N LEU A 31 7.88 -5.64 -7.04
CA LEU A 31 7.42 -4.54 -6.20
C LEU A 31 7.14 -5.03 -4.78
N ARG A 32 6.39 -6.12 -4.63
CA ARG A 32 6.07 -6.74 -3.35
C ARG A 32 7.33 -7.17 -2.58
N ALA A 33 8.31 -7.78 -3.29
CA ALA A 33 9.58 -8.16 -2.68
C ALA A 33 10.34 -6.94 -2.12
N THR A 34 10.35 -5.82 -2.84
CA THR A 34 11.03 -4.59 -2.41
C THR A 34 10.29 -3.92 -1.23
N ILE A 35 8.95 -3.95 -1.24
CA ILE A 35 8.13 -3.46 -0.13
C ILE A 35 8.40 -4.30 1.13
N ARG A 36 8.34 -5.63 1.05
CA ARG A 36 8.65 -6.56 2.14
C ARG A 36 10.03 -6.32 2.73
N LYS A 37 11.04 -6.15 1.87
CA LYS A 37 12.40 -5.79 2.28
C LYS A 37 12.44 -4.45 3.02
N THR A 38 11.61 -3.48 2.62
CA THR A 38 11.50 -2.20 3.34
C THR A 38 10.90 -2.41 4.73
N VAL A 39 9.81 -3.17 4.84
CA VAL A 39 9.18 -3.48 6.14
C VAL A 39 10.18 -4.15 7.09
N THR A 40 10.87 -5.22 6.62
CA THR A 40 11.85 -5.95 7.46
C THR A 40 13.08 -5.12 7.82
N ARG A 41 13.41 -4.10 7.04
CA ARG A 41 14.52 -3.17 7.36
C ARG A 41 14.18 -2.20 8.48
N TYR A 42 12.94 -1.72 8.54
CA TYR A 42 12.54 -0.65 9.45
C TYR A 42 11.85 -1.13 10.72
N ILE A 43 11.28 -2.33 10.71
CA ILE A 43 10.67 -2.94 11.90
C ILE A 43 11.67 -3.91 12.53
N PRO A 44 11.87 -3.87 13.85
CA PRO A 44 12.82 -4.76 14.52
C PRO A 44 12.42 -6.23 14.35
N PRO A 45 13.38 -7.17 14.24
CA PRO A 45 13.10 -8.60 14.15
C PRO A 45 12.19 -9.07 15.28
N GLY A 46 11.16 -9.87 14.95
CA GLY A 46 10.16 -10.33 15.91
C GLY A 46 9.14 -9.27 16.35
N GLY A 47 9.24 -8.05 15.80
CA GLY A 47 8.35 -6.93 16.12
C GLY A 47 6.88 -7.19 15.74
N SER A 48 5.99 -6.39 16.33
CA SER A 48 4.55 -6.42 16.07
C SER A 48 4.17 -5.42 14.99
N ILE A 49 3.41 -5.86 13.99
CA ILE A 49 3.00 -5.09 12.82
C ILE A 49 1.47 -5.08 12.75
N LEU A 50 0.89 -3.91 12.60
CA LEU A 50 -0.48 -3.76 12.13
C LEU A 50 -0.44 -3.54 10.62
N GLU A 51 -1.00 -4.48 9.85
CA GLU A 51 -1.23 -4.30 8.42
C GLU A 51 -2.65 -3.81 8.19
N ILE A 52 -2.78 -2.58 7.72
CA ILE A 52 -4.08 -1.98 7.38
C ILE A 52 -4.33 -2.11 5.88
N ASN A 53 -5.59 -2.29 5.48
CA ASN A 53 -6.00 -2.69 4.11
C ASN A 53 -5.16 -3.88 3.62
N ALA A 54 -5.14 -4.94 4.42
CA ALA A 54 -4.26 -6.09 4.22
C ALA A 54 -4.61 -6.93 2.97
N GLY A 55 -5.74 -6.63 2.31
CA GLY A 55 -6.23 -7.41 1.19
C GLY A 55 -6.41 -8.87 1.57
N THR A 56 -5.90 -9.78 0.78
CA THR A 56 -5.97 -11.22 1.07
C THR A 56 -5.02 -11.68 2.20
N GLY A 57 -4.24 -10.78 2.79
CA GLY A 57 -3.25 -11.12 3.82
C GLY A 57 -1.97 -11.79 3.30
N ALA A 58 -1.67 -11.63 2.00
CA ALA A 58 -0.48 -12.24 1.39
C ALA A 58 0.84 -11.68 1.96
N ASP A 59 0.87 -10.39 2.32
CA ASP A 59 2.04 -9.78 2.96
C ASP A 59 2.10 -10.12 4.45
N ALA A 60 0.94 -10.11 5.15
CA ALA A 60 0.84 -10.55 6.53
C ALA A 60 1.40 -11.97 6.71
N LEU A 61 0.93 -12.93 5.92
CA LEU A 61 1.42 -14.31 5.95
C LEU A 61 2.93 -14.39 5.72
N TRP A 62 3.45 -13.65 4.74
CA TRP A 62 4.89 -13.64 4.47
C TRP A 62 5.67 -13.07 5.65
N LEU A 63 5.23 -11.95 6.25
CA LEU A 63 5.87 -11.33 7.41
C LEU A 63 5.86 -12.25 8.63
N VAL A 64 4.76 -12.96 8.89
CA VAL A 64 4.68 -13.94 9.98
C VAL A 64 5.69 -15.07 9.77
N LYS A 65 5.85 -15.55 8.53
CA LYS A 65 6.89 -16.54 8.18
C LYS A 65 8.32 -16.03 8.37
N GLN A 66 8.52 -14.70 8.34
CA GLN A 66 9.81 -14.06 8.69
C GLN A 66 9.99 -13.85 10.20
N GLY A 67 9.05 -14.30 11.03
CA GLY A 67 9.13 -14.21 12.48
C GLY A 67 8.45 -13.01 13.13
N PHE A 68 7.78 -12.15 12.37
CA PHE A 68 7.01 -11.02 12.91
C PHE A 68 5.68 -11.50 13.52
N ARG A 69 5.10 -10.68 14.38
CA ARG A 69 3.70 -10.79 14.80
C ARG A 69 2.89 -9.82 13.97
N VAL A 70 1.88 -10.30 13.25
CA VAL A 70 1.07 -9.47 12.36
C VAL A 70 -0.40 -9.52 12.75
N HIS A 71 -0.97 -8.34 12.96
CA HIS A 71 -2.40 -8.15 13.04
C HIS A 71 -2.87 -7.50 11.74
N ALA A 72 -3.66 -8.24 10.95
CA ALA A 72 -4.13 -7.79 9.65
C ALA A 72 -5.55 -7.21 9.77
N THR A 73 -5.80 -6.06 9.15
CA THR A 73 -7.13 -5.48 9.10
C THR A 73 -7.53 -5.14 7.67
N ASP A 74 -8.77 -5.43 7.34
CA ASP A 74 -9.41 -5.01 6.09
C ASP A 74 -10.90 -4.79 6.36
N ILE A 75 -11.57 -4.01 5.50
CA ILE A 75 -13.01 -3.78 5.61
C ILE A 75 -13.81 -4.76 4.74
N ALA A 76 -13.21 -5.29 3.67
CA ALA A 76 -13.89 -6.10 2.68
C ALA A 76 -14.08 -7.56 3.16
N ASP A 77 -15.31 -8.04 3.13
CA ASP A 77 -15.69 -9.39 3.60
C ASP A 77 -14.92 -10.49 2.88
N GLY A 78 -14.77 -10.38 1.55
CA GLY A 78 -14.02 -11.35 0.77
C GLY A 78 -12.53 -11.37 1.09
N MET A 79 -11.93 -10.20 1.40
CA MET A 79 -10.54 -10.12 1.85
C MET A 79 -10.39 -10.74 3.23
N MET A 80 -11.29 -10.45 4.17
CA MET A 80 -11.28 -11.07 5.51
C MET A 80 -11.43 -12.58 5.45
N THR A 81 -12.28 -13.10 4.57
CA THR A 81 -12.42 -14.54 4.33
C THR A 81 -11.09 -15.16 3.88
N ALA A 82 -10.39 -14.51 2.94
CA ALA A 82 -9.09 -14.98 2.46
C ALA A 82 -8.01 -14.92 3.55
N ILE A 83 -8.00 -13.86 4.39
CA ILE A 83 -7.09 -13.76 5.54
C ILE A 83 -7.34 -14.90 6.53
N HIS A 84 -8.60 -15.13 6.94
CA HIS A 84 -8.94 -16.20 7.87
C HIS A 84 -8.54 -17.58 7.35
N SER A 85 -8.74 -17.86 6.06
CA SER A 85 -8.27 -19.11 5.44
C SER A 85 -6.75 -19.28 5.55
N LYS A 86 -5.98 -18.21 5.35
CA LYS A 86 -4.51 -18.21 5.50
C LYS A 86 -4.07 -18.38 6.95
N ILE A 87 -4.77 -17.78 7.91
CA ILE A 87 -4.51 -17.95 9.35
C ILE A 87 -4.67 -19.42 9.71
N GLN A 88 -5.79 -20.03 9.34
CA GLN A 88 -6.08 -21.45 9.62
C GLN A 88 -5.04 -22.40 8.99
N ALA A 89 -4.69 -22.13 7.71
CA ALA A 89 -3.72 -22.98 6.99
C ALA A 89 -2.27 -22.80 7.43
N SER A 90 -1.94 -21.70 8.13
CA SER A 90 -0.55 -21.36 8.46
C SER A 90 -0.03 -22.00 9.73
N GLU A 91 -0.91 -22.43 10.63
CA GLU A 91 -0.57 -22.97 11.96
C GLU A 91 0.33 -22.04 12.82
N MET A 92 0.30 -20.72 12.51
CA MET A 92 1.19 -19.74 13.15
C MET A 92 0.68 -19.23 14.51
N GLY A 93 -0.47 -19.73 14.99
CA GLY A 93 -1.06 -19.35 16.27
C GLY A 93 -1.28 -17.85 16.41
N ASP A 94 -1.02 -17.32 17.60
CA ASP A 94 -1.26 -15.90 17.93
C ASP A 94 -0.34 -14.90 17.19
N ARG A 95 0.60 -15.40 16.38
CA ARG A 95 1.46 -14.51 15.58
C ARG A 95 0.78 -13.97 14.34
N PHE A 96 -0.30 -14.60 13.87
CA PHE A 96 -1.09 -14.14 12.75
C PHE A 96 -2.56 -14.00 13.15
N THR A 97 -3.00 -12.79 13.39
CA THR A 97 -4.37 -12.48 13.80
C THR A 97 -5.02 -11.50 12.82
N ALA A 98 -6.35 -11.43 12.81
CA ALA A 98 -7.07 -10.52 11.95
C ALA A 98 -8.28 -9.90 12.64
N GLN A 99 -8.68 -8.72 12.15
CA GLN A 99 -9.89 -8.02 12.58
C GLN A 99 -10.51 -7.30 11.38
N GLN A 100 -11.81 -7.46 11.15
CA GLN A 100 -12.51 -6.62 10.20
C GLN A 100 -12.62 -5.21 10.78
N LEU A 101 -11.89 -4.26 10.18
CA LEU A 101 -11.77 -2.91 10.71
C LEU A 101 -11.40 -1.93 9.60
N SER A 102 -12.06 -0.77 9.60
CA SER A 102 -11.67 0.34 8.74
C SER A 102 -10.38 1.00 9.23
N PHE A 103 -9.51 1.41 8.31
CA PHE A 103 -8.34 2.24 8.64
C PHE A 103 -8.70 3.64 9.19
N THR A 104 -9.99 3.99 9.20
CA THR A 104 -10.49 5.24 9.85
C THR A 104 -10.83 5.06 11.32
N GLU A 105 -10.78 3.83 11.84
CA GLU A 105 -11.22 3.46 13.20
C GLU A 105 -10.11 2.68 13.94
N LEU A 106 -8.85 3.02 13.69
CA LEU A 106 -7.69 2.28 14.20
C LEU A 106 -7.60 2.24 15.73
N GLU A 107 -8.22 3.18 16.43
CA GLU A 107 -8.35 3.16 17.90
C GLU A 107 -9.13 1.96 18.44
N GLN A 108 -9.93 1.31 17.60
CA GLN A 108 -10.65 0.07 17.95
C GLN A 108 -9.82 -1.19 17.70
N THR A 109 -8.56 -1.03 17.25
CA THR A 109 -7.68 -2.15 16.93
C THR A 109 -7.30 -2.92 18.19
N LYS A 110 -7.43 -4.24 18.13
CA LYS A 110 -6.93 -5.16 19.17
C LYS A 110 -5.40 -5.24 19.11
N TYR A 111 -4.77 -5.70 20.21
CA TYR A 111 -3.33 -5.99 20.31
C TYR A 111 -2.38 -4.79 20.18
N ALA A 112 -2.89 -3.55 20.14
CA ALA A 112 -2.03 -2.37 20.23
C ALA A 112 -1.25 -2.34 21.58
N PRO A 113 -0.04 -1.68 21.64
CA PRO A 113 0.61 -0.94 20.57
C PRO A 113 1.57 -1.78 19.71
N PHE A 114 1.80 -1.33 18.46
CA PHE A 114 2.63 -1.99 17.46
C PHE A 114 3.99 -1.29 17.25
N ASP A 115 4.98 -2.06 16.75
CA ASP A 115 6.28 -1.52 16.32
C ASP A 115 6.18 -0.86 14.95
N GLY A 116 5.21 -1.26 14.13
CA GLY A 116 4.94 -0.67 12.84
C GLY A 116 3.50 -0.76 12.38
N VAL A 117 3.08 0.23 11.57
CA VAL A 117 1.83 0.21 10.82
C VAL A 117 2.17 0.22 9.33
N PHE A 118 1.68 -0.77 8.61
CA PHE A 118 1.97 -1.01 7.21
C PHE A 118 0.70 -0.96 6.37
N SER A 119 0.77 -0.31 5.20
CA SER A 119 -0.29 -0.30 4.18
C SER A 119 0.30 -0.46 2.80
N ASN A 120 -0.22 -1.41 2.01
CA ASN A 120 0.31 -1.73 0.69
C ASN A 120 -0.64 -1.36 -0.45
N PHE A 121 -0.08 -1.34 -1.68
CA PHE A 121 -0.77 -1.22 -2.97
C PHE A 121 -1.87 -0.16 -3.04
N GLY A 122 -1.66 1.00 -2.39
CA GLY A 122 -2.54 2.15 -2.53
C GLY A 122 -3.91 2.02 -1.85
N GLY A 123 -4.07 1.11 -0.88
CA GLY A 123 -5.32 1.02 -0.11
C GLY A 123 -5.70 2.36 0.55
N LEU A 124 -4.72 3.14 0.99
CA LEU A 124 -4.94 4.49 1.52
C LEU A 124 -5.34 5.53 0.46
N ASN A 125 -5.32 5.18 -0.81
CA ASN A 125 -5.84 6.06 -1.86
C ASN A 125 -7.38 6.06 -1.96
N CYS A 126 -8.07 5.27 -1.13
CA CYS A 126 -9.55 5.27 -1.05
C CYS A 126 -10.12 6.34 -0.12
N ILE A 127 -9.30 7.17 0.52
CA ILE A 127 -9.72 8.27 1.39
C ILE A 127 -9.20 9.61 0.88
N SER A 128 -10.00 10.67 1.04
CA SER A 128 -9.61 12.02 0.62
C SER A 128 -8.69 12.75 1.60
N ASP A 129 -8.70 12.35 2.87
CA ASP A 129 -7.93 13.00 3.95
C ASP A 129 -7.15 11.97 4.77
N LEU A 130 -5.85 11.90 4.54
CA LEU A 130 -4.94 11.02 5.26
C LEU A 130 -4.71 11.43 6.73
N SER A 131 -5.09 12.63 7.14
CA SER A 131 -4.96 13.07 8.54
C SER A 131 -5.82 12.24 9.49
N ILE A 132 -6.93 11.69 8.99
CA ILE A 132 -7.81 10.78 9.76
C ILE A 132 -7.02 9.50 10.10
N VAL A 133 -6.35 8.90 9.11
CA VAL A 133 -5.54 7.70 9.30
C VAL A 133 -4.33 8.00 10.19
N ALA A 134 -3.65 9.12 9.96
CA ALA A 134 -2.50 9.55 10.75
C ALA A 134 -2.84 9.71 12.24
N ARG A 135 -4.02 10.24 12.56
CA ARG A 135 -4.51 10.33 13.95
C ARG A 135 -4.68 8.95 14.57
N GLY A 136 -5.40 8.04 13.89
CA GLY A 136 -5.60 6.67 14.39
C GLY A 136 -4.28 5.93 14.60
N VAL A 137 -3.33 6.08 13.67
CA VAL A 137 -2.01 5.45 13.76
C VAL A 137 -1.23 5.86 15.03
N ARG A 138 -1.37 7.09 15.52
CA ARG A 138 -0.73 7.55 16.78
C ARG A 138 -1.19 6.76 18.00
N TYR A 139 -2.45 6.32 18.03
CA TYR A 139 -2.99 5.54 19.14
C TYR A 139 -2.44 4.12 19.19
N VAL A 140 -2.11 3.56 18.03
CA VAL A 140 -1.73 2.16 17.89
C VAL A 140 -0.22 1.92 17.76
N LEU A 141 0.60 2.98 17.60
CA LEU A 141 2.04 2.85 17.51
C LEU A 141 2.74 3.04 18.86
N LYS A 142 3.78 2.24 19.07
CA LYS A 142 4.76 2.48 20.14
C LYS A 142 5.54 3.76 19.85
N PRO A 143 6.03 4.47 20.90
CA PRO A 143 7.02 5.53 20.71
C PRO A 143 8.22 5.02 19.88
N GLY A 144 8.59 5.75 18.85
CA GLY A 144 9.65 5.33 17.91
C GLY A 144 9.22 4.29 16.88
N GLY A 145 7.98 3.81 16.91
CA GLY A 145 7.39 2.96 15.89
C GLY A 145 7.31 3.64 14.51
N ARG A 146 7.06 2.87 13.48
CA ARG A 146 7.11 3.39 12.10
C ARG A 146 5.83 3.13 11.32
N VAL A 147 5.49 4.09 10.47
CA VAL A 147 4.53 3.88 9.37
C VAL A 147 5.29 3.56 8.09
N ILE A 148 4.78 2.63 7.31
CA ILE A 148 5.30 2.27 5.98
C ILE A 148 4.10 2.22 5.04
N TRP A 149 3.93 3.28 4.27
CA TRP A 149 2.77 3.46 3.39
C TRP A 149 3.16 3.43 1.93
N VAL A 150 2.49 2.59 1.16
CA VAL A 150 2.61 2.48 -0.30
C VAL A 150 1.43 3.19 -0.94
N ILE A 151 1.69 4.28 -1.61
CA ILE A 151 0.66 5.23 -2.06
C ILE A 151 0.87 5.58 -3.54
N MET A 152 -0.23 5.77 -4.26
CA MET A 152 -0.23 6.23 -5.65
C MET A 152 -0.05 7.75 -5.72
N PRO A 153 1.01 8.24 -6.41
CA PRO A 153 1.23 9.67 -6.64
C PRO A 153 0.37 10.21 -7.78
N PRO A 154 0.24 11.55 -7.88
CA PRO A 154 -0.45 12.19 -9.00
C PRO A 154 0.34 12.15 -10.31
N ILE A 155 1.66 11.90 -10.27
CA ILE A 155 2.51 11.86 -11.46
C ILE A 155 2.96 10.43 -11.72
N CYS A 156 2.40 9.82 -12.77
CA CYS A 156 2.83 8.54 -13.31
C CYS A 156 3.23 8.73 -14.78
N PRO A 157 4.53 8.67 -15.10
CA PRO A 157 5.01 8.93 -16.47
C PRO A 157 4.37 8.02 -17.52
N TRP A 158 4.13 6.75 -17.19
CA TRP A 158 3.48 5.78 -18.07
C TRP A 158 2.01 6.13 -18.38
N GLU A 159 1.29 6.69 -17.42
CA GLU A 159 -0.06 7.20 -17.67
C GLU A 159 -0.02 8.51 -18.46
N LEU A 160 0.88 9.43 -18.11
CA LEU A 160 1.06 10.67 -18.87
C LEU A 160 1.41 10.38 -20.34
N ALA A 161 2.25 9.38 -20.60
CA ALA A 161 2.60 8.98 -21.96
C ALA A 161 1.41 8.46 -22.80
N GLN A 162 0.27 8.12 -22.18
CA GLN A 162 -0.94 7.75 -22.92
C GLN A 162 -1.53 8.91 -23.75
N VAL A 163 -1.11 10.14 -23.47
CA VAL A 163 -1.47 11.30 -24.30
C VAL A 163 -1.05 11.11 -25.76
N PHE A 164 0.14 10.54 -26.01
CA PHE A 164 0.65 10.27 -27.37
C PHE A 164 -0.15 9.18 -28.10
N ARG A 165 -1.00 8.44 -27.38
CA ARG A 165 -1.93 7.44 -27.93
C ARG A 165 -3.37 7.94 -28.01
N GLY A 166 -3.62 9.24 -27.75
CA GLY A 166 -4.94 9.84 -27.73
C GLY A 166 -5.79 9.58 -26.49
N HIS A 167 -5.23 8.92 -25.46
CA HIS A 167 -5.95 8.58 -24.23
C HIS A 167 -5.83 9.69 -23.18
N TRP A 168 -6.29 10.90 -23.50
CA TRP A 168 -6.20 12.08 -22.64
C TRP A 168 -6.82 11.92 -21.26
N ARG A 169 -7.96 11.21 -21.18
CA ARG A 169 -8.65 10.96 -19.89
C ARG A 169 -7.79 10.13 -18.94
N THR A 170 -7.13 9.08 -19.45
CA THR A 170 -6.20 8.26 -18.68
C THR A 170 -4.96 9.05 -18.29
N ALA A 171 -4.37 9.78 -19.23
CA ALA A 171 -3.15 10.54 -19.00
C ALA A 171 -3.31 11.59 -17.89
N THR A 172 -4.47 12.23 -17.78
CA THR A 172 -4.69 13.34 -16.83
C THR A 172 -5.48 12.95 -15.59
N ARG A 173 -5.93 11.69 -15.45
CA ARG A 173 -6.84 11.29 -14.38
C ARG A 173 -6.25 11.54 -12.98
N ARG A 174 -4.95 11.24 -12.78
CA ARG A 174 -4.27 11.40 -11.49
C ARG A 174 -4.05 12.85 -11.08
N LEU A 175 -4.15 13.79 -12.02
CA LEU A 175 -3.98 15.24 -11.75
C LEU A 175 -5.25 15.89 -11.19
N ARG A 176 -6.37 15.17 -11.14
CA ARG A 176 -7.64 15.69 -10.63
C ARG A 176 -7.61 15.75 -9.10
N ARG A 177 -7.71 16.96 -8.55
CA ARG A 177 -7.65 17.21 -7.09
C ARG A 177 -8.78 16.55 -6.30
N GLY A 178 -9.95 16.35 -6.91
CA GLY A 178 -11.13 15.74 -6.27
C GLY A 178 -11.17 14.22 -6.32
N GLY A 179 -10.09 13.58 -6.78
CA GLY A 179 -10.07 12.14 -7.02
C GLY A 179 -10.77 11.74 -8.32
N VAL A 180 -10.80 10.46 -8.59
CA VAL A 180 -11.47 9.85 -9.74
C VAL A 180 -12.18 8.56 -9.34
N MET A 181 -13.29 8.26 -10.01
CA MET A 181 -13.94 6.97 -9.89
C MET A 181 -13.13 5.92 -10.59
N ALA A 182 -12.63 4.93 -9.86
CA ALA A 182 -11.99 3.75 -10.39
C ALA A 182 -12.96 2.57 -10.39
N ASN A 183 -12.93 1.76 -11.45
CA ASN A 183 -13.72 0.53 -11.49
C ASN A 183 -12.92 -0.61 -10.86
N VAL A 184 -13.39 -1.12 -9.74
CA VAL A 184 -12.83 -2.29 -9.05
C VAL A 184 -13.84 -3.44 -9.18
N ARG A 185 -13.60 -4.32 -10.12
CA ARG A 185 -14.48 -5.48 -10.41
C ARG A 185 -15.97 -5.12 -10.50
N GLY A 186 -16.29 -4.01 -11.17
CA GLY A 186 -17.65 -3.53 -11.39
C GLY A 186 -18.18 -2.58 -10.32
N ALA A 187 -17.52 -2.42 -9.19
CA ALA A 187 -17.84 -1.39 -8.21
C ALA A 187 -17.07 -0.09 -8.52
N GLN A 188 -17.71 1.05 -8.31
CA GLN A 188 -17.12 2.37 -8.50
C GLN A 188 -16.54 2.87 -7.19
N VAL A 189 -15.20 2.87 -7.08
CA VAL A 189 -14.49 3.29 -5.88
C VAL A 189 -13.77 4.61 -6.12
N MET A 190 -14.03 5.60 -5.27
CA MET A 190 -13.34 6.89 -5.35
C MET A 190 -11.88 6.71 -4.98
N THR A 191 -10.98 7.14 -5.87
CA THR A 191 -9.53 7.01 -5.72
C THR A 191 -8.88 8.38 -5.75
N TYR A 192 -8.06 8.67 -4.73
CA TYR A 192 -7.34 9.93 -4.56
C TYR A 192 -5.84 9.70 -4.75
N TYR A 193 -5.13 10.71 -5.22
CA TYR A 193 -3.69 10.65 -5.47
C TYR A 193 -2.98 11.67 -4.58
N PHE A 194 -1.93 11.25 -3.88
CA PHE A 194 -1.26 12.10 -2.90
C PHE A 194 0.18 12.36 -3.26
N THR A 195 0.59 13.61 -3.12
CA THR A 195 2.00 13.99 -3.16
C THR A 195 2.67 13.66 -1.81
N PRO A 196 3.97 13.40 -1.77
CA PRO A 196 4.70 13.22 -0.52
C PRO A 196 4.57 14.44 0.42
N ARG A 197 4.37 15.65 -0.12
CA ARG A 197 4.14 16.86 0.67
C ARG A 197 2.82 16.77 1.47
N GLN A 198 1.74 16.34 0.82
CA GLN A 198 0.44 16.16 1.48
C GLN A 198 0.51 15.11 2.59
N ILE A 199 1.25 14.01 2.34
CA ILE A 199 1.42 12.95 3.36
C ILE A 199 2.26 13.47 4.54
N ARG A 200 3.36 14.20 4.28
CA ARG A 200 4.14 14.84 5.35
C ARG A 200 3.28 15.80 6.18
N GLN A 201 2.39 16.54 5.54
CA GLN A 201 1.47 17.45 6.23
C GLN A 201 0.46 16.68 7.08
N ALA A 202 -0.10 15.58 6.59
CA ALA A 202 -1.03 14.73 7.34
C ALA A 202 -0.35 14.04 8.55
N LEU A 203 0.93 13.70 8.43
CA LEU A 203 1.73 13.07 9.48
C LEU A 203 2.33 14.09 10.48
N SER A 204 2.38 15.38 10.13
CA SER A 204 2.96 16.43 11.00
C SER A 204 2.02 16.76 12.18
N PRO A 205 2.60 17.17 13.35
CA PRO A 205 4.03 17.24 13.69
C PRO A 205 4.61 15.92 14.22
N ASP A 206 3.80 14.89 14.40
CA ASP A 206 4.12 13.73 15.23
C ASP A 206 5.06 12.72 14.55
N PHE A 207 5.26 12.84 13.23
CA PHE A 207 6.09 11.89 12.49
C PHE A 207 7.22 12.57 11.72
N ARG A 208 8.39 11.93 11.74
CA ARG A 208 9.54 12.32 10.92
C ARG A 208 9.72 11.34 9.76
N VAL A 209 9.67 11.84 8.54
CA VAL A 209 9.92 11.02 7.34
C VAL A 209 11.39 10.60 7.30
N GLU A 210 11.66 9.30 7.23
CA GLU A 210 12.99 8.70 7.19
C GLU A 210 13.38 8.27 5.76
N SER A 211 12.41 7.86 4.93
CA SER A 211 12.66 7.36 3.57
C SER A 211 11.50 7.65 2.64
N LEU A 212 11.83 7.87 1.38
CA LEU A 212 10.89 7.99 0.28
C LEU A 212 11.51 7.34 -0.96
N ARG A 213 10.78 6.42 -1.60
CA ARG A 213 11.23 5.71 -2.80
C ARG A 213 10.05 5.48 -3.74
N SER A 214 10.22 5.81 -5.02
CA SER A 214 9.26 5.51 -6.06
C SER A 214 9.40 4.09 -6.62
N PHE A 215 8.33 3.63 -7.26
CA PHE A 215 8.25 2.38 -8.01
C PHE A 215 7.48 2.58 -9.30
N SER A 216 7.87 1.77 -10.30
CA SER A 216 7.28 1.84 -11.64
C SER A 216 7.32 3.27 -12.20
N LEU A 217 8.49 3.90 -12.05
CA LEU A 217 8.83 5.15 -12.69
C LEU A 217 9.31 4.90 -14.13
N PHE A 218 10.30 4.02 -14.28
CA PHE A 218 10.86 3.56 -15.56
C PHE A 218 10.20 2.27 -16.04
N CYS A 219 9.94 1.33 -15.11
CA CYS A 219 9.18 0.12 -15.38
C CYS A 219 7.69 0.45 -15.57
N PRO A 220 6.98 -0.19 -16.53
CA PRO A 220 5.54 0.00 -16.66
C PRO A 220 4.80 -0.44 -15.40
N PRO A 221 3.66 0.21 -15.10
CA PRO A 221 2.76 -0.20 -14.02
C PRO A 221 2.31 -1.66 -14.14
N MET A 222 1.98 -2.28 -13.00
CA MET A 222 1.61 -3.70 -12.93
C MET A 222 0.41 -4.07 -13.81
N TYR A 223 -0.52 -3.15 -14.06
CA TYR A 223 -1.67 -3.39 -14.92
C TYR A 223 -1.33 -3.42 -16.43
N MET A 224 -0.11 -3.00 -16.82
CA MET A 224 0.37 -3.06 -18.21
C MET A 224 1.10 -4.39 -18.53
N GLN A 225 0.54 -5.52 -18.10
CA GLN A 225 1.16 -6.86 -18.26
C GLN A 225 1.53 -7.23 -19.69
N GLY A 226 0.83 -6.70 -20.69
CA GLY A 226 1.14 -6.94 -22.10
C GLY A 226 2.56 -6.50 -22.48
N PHE A 227 3.06 -5.40 -21.90
CA PHE A 227 4.43 -4.95 -22.10
C PHE A 227 5.43 -5.92 -21.46
N SER A 228 5.22 -6.28 -20.21
CA SER A 228 6.13 -7.16 -19.46
C SER A 228 6.24 -8.55 -20.09
N LYS A 229 5.14 -9.08 -20.58
CA LYS A 229 5.10 -10.37 -21.31
C LYS A 229 5.83 -10.30 -22.64
N ARG A 230 5.70 -9.18 -23.38
CA ARG A 230 6.31 -8.99 -24.71
C ARG A 230 7.82 -8.67 -24.61
N PHE A 231 8.25 -7.92 -23.58
CA PHE A 231 9.60 -7.43 -23.42
C PHE A 231 10.19 -7.76 -22.03
N PRO A 232 10.31 -9.04 -21.65
CA PRO A 232 10.68 -9.44 -20.29
C PRO A 232 12.06 -8.93 -19.86
N ARG A 233 13.07 -9.02 -20.72
CA ARG A 233 14.44 -8.53 -20.42
C ARG A 233 14.48 -7.01 -20.25
N LEU A 234 13.76 -6.27 -21.08
CA LEU A 234 13.67 -4.81 -20.96
C LEU A 234 12.96 -4.44 -19.65
N THR A 235 11.86 -5.12 -19.33
CA THR A 235 11.12 -4.91 -18.07
C THR A 235 12.03 -5.12 -16.87
N GLU A 236 12.84 -6.18 -16.85
CA GLU A 236 13.79 -6.42 -15.77
C GLU A 236 14.84 -5.30 -15.64
N ASN A 237 15.41 -4.82 -16.75
CA ASN A 237 16.36 -3.71 -16.73
C ASN A 237 15.72 -2.41 -16.23
N LEU A 238 14.48 -2.12 -16.62
CA LEU A 238 13.74 -0.96 -16.13
C LEU A 238 13.41 -1.07 -14.64
N MET A 239 13.08 -2.27 -14.13
CA MET A 239 12.92 -2.51 -12.69
C MET A 239 14.22 -2.28 -11.91
N ARG A 240 15.37 -2.69 -12.46
CA ARG A 240 16.67 -2.40 -11.85
C ARG A 240 16.95 -0.89 -11.82
N LEU A 241 16.59 -0.16 -12.88
CA LEU A 241 16.66 1.30 -12.89
C LEU A 241 15.80 1.93 -11.79
N ASP A 242 14.58 1.48 -11.61
CA ASP A 242 13.69 1.91 -10.52
C ASP A 242 14.34 1.66 -9.14
N GLU A 243 14.98 0.51 -8.95
CA GLU A 243 15.66 0.18 -7.71
C GLU A 243 16.85 1.10 -7.40
N HIS A 244 17.59 1.56 -8.40
CA HIS A 244 18.74 2.43 -8.21
C HIS A 244 18.36 3.91 -8.13
N LEU A 245 17.47 4.36 -9.01
CA LEU A 245 17.14 5.78 -9.18
C LEU A 245 15.88 6.22 -8.41
N GLY A 246 15.00 5.30 -8.03
CA GLY A 246 13.74 5.61 -7.35
C GLY A 246 13.88 6.28 -5.97
N CYS A 247 15.07 6.31 -5.37
CA CYS A 247 15.33 7.04 -4.14
C CYS A 247 15.87 8.46 -4.35
N LEU A 248 16.24 8.82 -5.60
CA LEU A 248 16.80 10.13 -5.89
C LEU A 248 15.76 11.24 -5.73
N PRO A 249 16.15 12.42 -5.22
CA PRO A 249 15.27 13.59 -5.14
C PRO A 249 14.57 13.87 -6.48
N LEU A 250 13.32 14.32 -6.44
CA LEU A 250 12.40 14.51 -7.55
C LEU A 250 11.87 13.19 -8.13
N LEU A 251 12.71 12.22 -8.47
CA LEU A 251 12.29 10.92 -9.01
C LEU A 251 11.52 10.09 -7.98
N ASN A 252 11.84 10.23 -6.71
CA ASN A 252 11.20 9.50 -5.61
C ASN A 252 9.75 9.90 -5.32
N THR A 253 9.20 10.86 -6.08
CA THR A 253 7.82 11.36 -5.96
C THR A 253 6.94 10.99 -7.14
N TRP A 254 7.50 10.37 -8.18
CA TRP A 254 6.81 9.98 -9.41
C TRP A 254 6.76 8.46 -9.55
N GLY A 255 5.88 7.95 -10.41
CA GLY A 255 5.75 6.52 -10.67
C GLY A 255 4.33 6.00 -10.49
N ASP A 256 4.16 4.69 -10.48
CA ASP A 256 2.86 4.09 -10.16
C ASP A 256 2.56 4.16 -8.67
N PHE A 257 3.59 3.87 -7.86
CA PHE A 257 3.58 3.99 -6.40
C PHE A 257 4.84 4.66 -5.88
N PHE A 258 4.78 5.10 -4.64
CA PHE A 258 5.97 5.34 -3.82
C PHE A 258 5.77 4.75 -2.42
N ILE A 259 6.87 4.34 -1.79
CA ILE A 259 6.90 3.96 -0.39
C ILE A 259 7.39 5.15 0.42
N LEU A 260 6.63 5.52 1.44
CA LEU A 260 7.05 6.47 2.46
C LEU A 260 7.22 5.72 3.77
N THR A 261 8.38 5.90 4.42
CA THR A 261 8.62 5.44 5.78
C THR A 261 8.78 6.64 6.69
N ALA A 262 8.01 6.68 7.78
CA ALA A 262 8.14 7.74 8.78
C ALA A 262 8.11 7.16 10.20
N ARG A 263 8.88 7.77 11.08
CA ARG A 263 9.02 7.41 12.49
C ARG A 263 8.12 8.26 13.36
N TYR A 264 7.38 7.63 14.26
CA TYR A 264 6.58 8.31 15.27
C TYR A 264 7.49 8.92 16.36
N MET A 265 7.41 10.22 16.49
CA MET A 265 8.17 11.02 17.45
C MET A 265 7.22 11.43 18.57
N LYS A 266 7.06 10.57 19.60
CA LYS A 266 6.20 10.95 20.73
C LYS A 266 6.74 12.23 21.35
N HIS A 267 6.05 13.35 21.21
CA HIS A 267 6.35 14.55 21.96
C HIS A 267 6.03 14.29 23.44
N GLN A 268 7.01 14.43 24.34
CA GLN A 268 6.76 14.54 25.77
C GLN A 268 6.11 15.90 25.98
N HIS A 269 4.83 15.92 26.32
CA HIS A 269 4.16 17.08 26.87
C HIS A 269 4.40 17.13 28.37
#